data_fd8857a4febcd2fc64b2c388e597cb65
#
_entry.id   fd8857a4febcd2fc64b2c388e597cb65
#
_cell.length_a   1.000
_cell.length_b   1.000
_cell.length_c   1.000
_cell.angle_alpha   90.00
_cell.angle_beta   90.00
_cell.angle_gamma   90.00
#
_symmetry.space_group_name_H-M   'P 1'
#
loop_
_entity.id
_entity.type
_entity.pdbx_description
1 polymer ?
#
loop_
_entity_poly.entity_id
_entity_poly.type
_entity_poly.pdbx_seq_one_letter_code
_entity_poly.pdbx_strand_id
1 'polypeptide(L)'
;IHPSQIQSGDEILLSGDIARHGMAILSARKDSGFQNQIESDCASVAGEVLSLLDAGVRCLRDLTRGGLATALIEISGSAGVSIEINESEIPVQENVKGACEILGFDPLYVANEGRFVAFVNPKDTAQALSIMKKASADARKIGRVTEPAGKRVTLKTRAGSSRMLNMLSGEQLPRIC
;
A
#
# COMPACT_ATOMS: atom_id res chain seq x y z
N ILE A 1 3.40 -3.00 18.84
CA ILE A 1 2.96 -2.57 17.51
C ILE A 1 1.50 -2.96 17.34
N HIS A 2 0.59 -1.97 17.29
CA HIS A 2 -0.84 -2.22 17.23
C HIS A 2 -1.56 -0.97 16.68
N PRO A 3 -2.69 -1.09 15.94
CA PRO A 3 -3.43 0.07 15.41
C PRO A 3 -3.78 1.13 16.45
N SER A 4 -4.06 0.74 17.71
CA SER A 4 -4.34 1.70 18.79
C SER A 4 -3.16 2.60 19.20
N GLN A 5 -1.95 2.31 18.71
CA GLN A 5 -0.77 3.14 18.97
C GLN A 5 -0.58 4.26 17.94
N ILE A 6 -1.33 4.22 16.83
CA ILE A 6 -1.27 5.24 15.78
C ILE A 6 -1.77 6.57 16.34
N GLN A 7 -1.06 7.63 15.99
CA GLN A 7 -1.36 9.00 16.43
C GLN A 7 -1.49 9.94 15.22
N SER A 8 -2.25 11.02 15.42
CA SER A 8 -2.28 12.11 14.46
C SER A 8 -0.86 12.65 14.23
N GLY A 9 -0.53 12.91 12.98
CA GLY A 9 0.80 13.33 12.55
C GLY A 9 1.74 12.17 12.18
N ASP A 10 1.43 10.91 12.53
CA ASP A 10 2.25 9.77 12.09
C ASP A 10 2.33 9.73 10.56
N GLU A 11 3.51 9.40 10.07
CA GLU A 11 3.78 9.27 8.64
C GLU A 11 3.58 7.84 8.17
N ILE A 12 3.11 7.70 6.93
CA ILE A 12 2.81 6.42 6.32
C ILE A 12 3.86 6.11 5.27
N LEU A 13 4.61 5.04 5.52
CA LEU A 13 5.64 4.53 4.62
C LEU A 13 5.14 3.28 3.90
N LEU A 14 5.42 3.21 2.61
CA LEU A 14 5.14 2.06 1.76
C LEU A 14 6.46 1.36 1.41
N SER A 15 6.52 0.04 1.54
CA SER A 15 7.76 -0.74 1.38
C SER A 15 8.23 -0.91 -0.07
N GLY A 16 7.45 -0.53 -1.05
CA GLY A 16 7.83 -0.63 -2.46
C GLY A 16 6.67 -0.33 -3.41
N ASP A 17 6.81 -0.75 -4.64
CA ASP A 17 5.77 -0.66 -5.65
C ASP A 17 4.58 -1.57 -5.36
N ILE A 18 3.40 -1.25 -5.92
CA ILE A 18 2.17 -2.01 -5.67
C ILE A 18 1.60 -2.66 -6.94
N ALA A 19 0.64 -3.56 -6.72
CA ALA A 19 -0.19 -4.22 -7.73
C ALA A 19 0.51 -5.33 -8.55
N ARG A 20 1.80 -5.62 -8.33
CA ARG A 20 2.51 -6.61 -9.14
C ARG A 20 1.98 -8.02 -8.99
N HIS A 21 1.74 -8.49 -7.75
CA HIS A 21 1.28 -9.86 -7.54
C HIS A 21 -0.03 -10.14 -8.27
N GLY A 22 -1.06 -9.34 -8.02
CA GLY A 22 -2.37 -9.55 -8.65
C GLY A 22 -2.29 -9.52 -10.18
N MET A 23 -1.53 -8.58 -10.74
CA MET A 23 -1.34 -8.50 -12.20
C MET A 23 -0.48 -9.66 -12.73
N ALA A 24 0.53 -10.13 -12.00
CA ALA A 24 1.33 -11.30 -12.37
C ALA A 24 0.47 -12.55 -12.49
N ILE A 25 -0.40 -12.80 -11.50
CA ILE A 25 -1.30 -13.96 -11.53
C ILE A 25 -2.32 -13.86 -12.68
N LEU A 26 -2.87 -12.67 -12.94
CA LEU A 26 -3.81 -12.49 -14.03
C LEU A 26 -3.12 -12.65 -15.40
N SER A 27 -1.92 -12.10 -15.58
CA SER A 27 -1.17 -12.20 -16.83
C SER A 27 -0.69 -13.63 -17.12
N ALA A 28 -0.45 -14.44 -16.08
CA ALA A 28 -0.04 -15.85 -16.24
C ALA A 28 -1.20 -16.77 -16.69
N ARG A 29 -2.45 -16.33 -16.62
CA ARG A 29 -3.60 -17.09 -17.11
C ARG A 29 -3.61 -17.06 -18.64
N LYS A 30 -3.70 -18.25 -19.27
CA LYS A 30 -3.55 -18.44 -20.73
C LYS A 30 -4.46 -17.59 -21.61
N ASP A 31 -5.56 -17.08 -21.07
CA ASP A 31 -6.55 -16.29 -21.82
C ASP A 31 -6.40 -14.77 -21.64
N SER A 32 -5.33 -14.31 -20.98
CA SER A 32 -5.18 -12.89 -20.63
C SER A 32 -4.78 -11.99 -21.80
N GLY A 33 -4.23 -12.56 -22.90
CA GLY A 33 -3.76 -11.79 -24.06
C GLY A 33 -2.52 -10.91 -23.80
N PHE A 34 -1.94 -10.95 -22.58
CA PHE A 34 -0.75 -10.17 -22.24
C PHE A 34 0.52 -10.83 -22.75
N GLN A 35 1.31 -10.09 -23.56
CA GLN A 35 2.61 -10.55 -24.08
C GLN A 35 3.76 -10.29 -23.12
N ASN A 36 3.60 -9.39 -22.15
CA ASN A 36 4.64 -9.02 -21.19
C ASN A 36 4.44 -9.75 -19.87
N GLN A 37 5.43 -10.52 -19.45
CA GLN A 37 5.43 -11.13 -18.12
C GLN A 37 5.61 -10.04 -17.06
N ILE A 38 4.66 -9.97 -16.14
CA ILE A 38 4.77 -9.20 -14.90
C ILE A 38 5.27 -10.16 -13.82
N GLU A 39 6.40 -9.83 -13.20
CA GLU A 39 6.93 -10.63 -12.09
C GLU A 39 6.19 -10.27 -10.79
N SER A 40 5.79 -11.29 -10.04
CA SER A 40 5.20 -11.11 -8.72
C SER A 40 6.18 -10.45 -7.75
N ASP A 41 5.64 -9.66 -6.82
CA ASP A 41 6.39 -9.10 -5.69
C ASP A 41 6.51 -10.06 -4.50
N CYS A 42 6.07 -11.31 -4.64
CA CYS A 42 6.08 -12.30 -3.57
C CYS A 42 7.48 -12.45 -2.97
N ALA A 43 7.62 -12.08 -1.69
CA ALA A 43 8.89 -12.09 -0.96
C ALA A 43 8.65 -12.14 0.54
N SER A 44 9.64 -12.68 1.29
CA SER A 44 9.64 -12.59 2.74
C SER A 44 9.96 -11.16 3.18
N VAL A 45 9.08 -10.56 3.98
CA VAL A 45 9.27 -9.23 4.59
C VAL A 45 9.77 -9.31 6.03
N ALA A 46 10.00 -10.51 6.57
CA ALA A 46 10.31 -10.73 7.97
C ALA A 46 11.59 -9.97 8.43
N GLY A 47 12.67 -10.04 7.65
CA GLY A 47 13.92 -9.37 8.00
C GLY A 47 13.80 -7.84 8.04
N GLU A 48 13.07 -7.29 7.09
CA GLU A 48 12.78 -5.85 7.00
C GLU A 48 11.91 -5.39 8.19
N VAL A 49 10.82 -6.12 8.44
CA VAL A 49 9.90 -5.83 9.56
C VAL A 49 10.63 -5.90 10.91
N LEU A 50 11.45 -6.93 11.16
CA LEU A 50 12.23 -7.04 12.40
C LEU A 50 13.19 -5.86 12.57
N SER A 51 13.81 -5.39 11.49
CA SER A 51 14.72 -4.24 11.52
C SER A 51 14.00 -2.91 11.81
N LEU A 52 12.70 -2.84 11.57
CA LEU A 52 11.89 -1.65 11.83
C LEU A 52 11.40 -1.54 13.26
N LEU A 53 11.45 -2.61 14.06
CA LEU A 53 10.86 -2.62 15.41
C LEU A 53 11.43 -1.51 16.31
N ASP A 54 12.72 -1.19 16.17
CA ASP A 54 13.41 -0.16 16.95
C ASP A 54 13.43 1.22 16.24
N ALA A 55 12.70 1.38 15.15
CA ALA A 55 12.67 2.58 14.32
C ALA A 55 11.34 3.38 14.46
N GLY A 56 10.78 3.45 15.66
CA GLY A 56 9.60 4.28 15.94
C GLY A 56 8.31 3.86 15.26
N VAL A 57 8.24 2.60 14.78
CA VAL A 57 7.06 2.04 14.12
C VAL A 57 5.96 1.77 15.14
N ARG A 58 4.76 2.26 14.87
CA ARG A 58 3.57 2.08 15.72
C ARG A 58 2.65 0.97 15.22
N CYS A 59 2.55 0.80 13.90
CA CYS A 59 1.74 -0.22 13.28
C CYS A 59 2.34 -0.63 11.95
N LEU A 60 2.17 -1.90 11.60
CA LEU A 60 2.53 -2.50 10.32
C LEU A 60 1.33 -3.27 9.77
N ARG A 61 1.13 -3.25 8.47
CA ARG A 61 0.08 -4.00 7.80
C ARG A 61 0.54 -4.45 6.42
N ASP A 62 0.44 -5.73 6.15
CA ASP A 62 0.62 -6.30 4.81
C ASP A 62 -0.46 -5.82 3.84
N LEU A 63 -0.15 -5.84 2.55
CA LEU A 63 -1.01 -5.32 1.49
C LEU A 63 -1.60 -6.43 0.62
N THR A 64 -1.92 -7.58 1.21
CA THR A 64 -2.43 -8.76 0.51
C THR A 64 -3.84 -8.51 -0.04
N ARG A 65 -4.88 -9.07 0.54
CA ARG A 65 -6.25 -8.92 0.03
C ARG A 65 -6.73 -7.47 0.03
N GLY A 66 -7.25 -7.02 -1.11
CA GLY A 66 -7.77 -5.67 -1.28
C GLY A 66 -6.70 -4.58 -1.32
N GLY A 67 -5.42 -4.96 -1.36
CA GLY A 67 -4.28 -4.09 -1.59
C GLY A 67 -4.11 -2.97 -0.56
N LEU A 68 -3.47 -1.91 -0.99
CA LEU A 68 -3.17 -0.73 -0.18
C LEU A 68 -4.45 -0.04 0.35
N ALA A 69 -5.46 0.12 -0.50
CA ALA A 69 -6.68 0.83 -0.14
C ALA A 69 -7.41 0.15 1.02
N THR A 70 -7.65 -1.16 0.92
CA THR A 70 -8.35 -1.93 1.97
C THR A 70 -7.56 -1.91 3.27
N ALA A 71 -6.23 -2.13 3.22
CA ALA A 71 -5.37 -2.09 4.40
C ALA A 71 -5.47 -0.75 5.15
N LEU A 72 -5.41 0.37 4.43
CA LEU A 72 -5.53 1.70 5.03
C LEU A 72 -6.93 1.98 5.60
N ILE A 73 -7.99 1.52 4.94
CA ILE A 73 -9.37 1.68 5.41
C ILE A 73 -9.59 0.89 6.71
N GLU A 74 -9.13 -0.37 6.76
CA GLU A 74 -9.21 -1.20 7.97
C GLU A 74 -8.44 -0.59 9.14
N ILE A 75 -7.22 -0.08 8.88
CA ILE A 75 -6.42 0.59 9.91
C ILE A 75 -7.09 1.88 10.37
N SER A 76 -7.59 2.72 9.46
CA SER A 76 -8.33 3.95 9.79
C SER A 76 -9.52 3.65 10.71
N GLY A 77 -10.29 2.62 10.39
CA GLY A 77 -11.42 2.16 11.21
C GLY A 77 -11.00 1.67 12.59
N SER A 78 -9.97 0.81 12.66
CA SER A 78 -9.49 0.18 13.90
C SER A 78 -8.78 1.16 14.83
N ALA A 79 -7.98 2.07 14.28
CA ALA A 79 -7.25 3.10 15.03
C ALA A 79 -8.13 4.31 15.38
N GLY A 80 -9.26 4.50 14.71
CA GLY A 80 -10.14 5.65 14.92
C GLY A 80 -9.59 6.96 14.35
N VAL A 81 -8.70 6.90 13.34
CA VAL A 81 -8.02 8.06 12.74
C VAL A 81 -8.45 8.29 11.31
N SER A 82 -8.15 9.47 10.77
CA SER A 82 -8.24 9.73 9.33
C SER A 82 -6.86 9.67 8.69
N ILE A 83 -6.81 9.31 7.41
CA ILE A 83 -5.58 9.11 6.64
C ILE A 83 -5.65 9.93 5.35
N GLU A 84 -4.55 10.60 5.02
CA GLU A 84 -4.34 11.27 3.75
C GLU A 84 -3.13 10.67 3.05
N ILE A 85 -3.30 10.20 1.80
CA ILE A 85 -2.22 9.69 0.95
C ILE A 85 -2.15 10.47 -0.37
N ASN A 86 -0.96 10.48 -0.99
CA ASN A 86 -0.70 11.18 -2.23
C ASN A 86 -0.46 10.18 -3.37
N GLU A 87 -1.27 10.23 -4.41
CA GLU A 87 -1.15 9.33 -5.57
C GLU A 87 0.20 9.44 -6.28
N SER A 88 0.81 10.64 -6.32
CA SER A 88 2.14 10.85 -6.93
C SER A 88 3.25 10.10 -6.21
N GLU A 89 3.07 9.80 -4.93
CA GLU A 89 4.06 9.12 -4.10
C GLU A 89 3.88 7.60 -4.07
N ILE A 90 2.85 7.07 -4.72
CA ILE A 90 2.59 5.62 -4.75
C ILE A 90 3.22 5.03 -6.01
N PRO A 91 4.30 4.22 -5.87
CA PRO A 91 4.96 3.65 -7.03
C PRO A 91 4.15 2.49 -7.62
N VAL A 92 3.91 2.56 -8.92
CA VAL A 92 3.33 1.49 -9.74
C VAL A 92 4.18 1.39 -10.99
N GLN A 93 4.67 0.19 -11.31
CA GLN A 93 5.46 -0.02 -12.53
C GLN A 93 4.61 0.24 -13.78
N GLU A 94 5.20 0.80 -14.83
CA GLU A 94 4.44 1.19 -16.05
C GLU A 94 3.72 0.02 -16.72
N ASN A 95 4.35 -1.18 -16.78
CA ASN A 95 3.71 -2.39 -17.31
C ASN A 95 2.53 -2.86 -16.44
N VAL A 96 2.63 -2.72 -15.11
CA VAL A 96 1.56 -3.04 -14.16
C VAL A 96 0.42 -2.04 -14.31
N LYS A 97 0.74 -0.74 -14.43
CA LYS A 97 -0.24 0.32 -14.63
C LYS A 97 -1.01 0.10 -15.94
N GLY A 98 -0.31 -0.18 -17.04
CA GLY A 98 -0.95 -0.48 -18.33
C GLY A 98 -1.86 -1.71 -18.26
N ALA A 99 -1.44 -2.77 -17.55
CA ALA A 99 -2.28 -3.94 -17.34
C ALA A 99 -3.55 -3.63 -16.53
N CYS A 100 -3.43 -2.84 -15.46
CA CYS A 100 -4.57 -2.37 -14.67
C CYS A 100 -5.53 -1.54 -15.51
N GLU A 101 -5.04 -0.61 -16.34
CA GLU A 101 -5.86 0.22 -17.24
C GLU A 101 -6.65 -0.62 -18.24
N ILE A 102 -6.01 -1.59 -18.90
CA ILE A 102 -6.66 -2.49 -19.87
C ILE A 102 -7.75 -3.32 -19.21
N LEU A 103 -7.52 -3.80 -18.00
CA LEU A 103 -8.44 -4.67 -17.27
C LEU A 103 -9.48 -3.90 -16.43
N GLY A 104 -9.39 -2.58 -16.34
CA GLY A 104 -10.29 -1.75 -15.55
C GLY A 104 -10.07 -1.87 -14.03
N PHE A 105 -8.86 -2.21 -13.57
CA PHE A 105 -8.53 -2.30 -12.15
C PHE A 105 -7.89 -1.00 -11.63
N ASP A 106 -8.23 -0.63 -10.41
CA ASP A 106 -7.50 0.39 -9.66
C ASP A 106 -6.33 -0.29 -8.92
N PRO A 107 -5.04 0.06 -9.22
CA PRO A 107 -3.87 -0.54 -8.59
C PRO A 107 -3.89 -0.51 -7.06
N LEU A 108 -4.59 0.46 -6.46
CA LEU A 108 -4.71 0.59 -5.01
C LEU A 108 -5.40 -0.60 -4.34
N TYR A 109 -6.24 -1.32 -5.08
CA TYR A 109 -7.01 -2.46 -4.57
C TYR A 109 -6.45 -3.81 -5.00
N VAL A 110 -5.39 -3.81 -5.80
CA VAL A 110 -4.76 -5.04 -6.28
C VAL A 110 -3.84 -5.62 -5.22
N ALA A 111 -3.91 -6.94 -5.04
CA ALA A 111 -3.14 -7.67 -4.04
C ALA A 111 -1.62 -7.63 -4.26
N ASN A 112 -0.87 -7.64 -3.16
CA ASN A 112 0.57 -7.73 -3.09
C ASN A 112 0.95 -8.85 -2.10
N GLU A 113 2.07 -9.53 -2.32
CA GLU A 113 2.51 -10.66 -1.47
C GLU A 113 3.91 -10.44 -0.84
N GLY A 114 4.51 -9.29 -1.08
CA GLY A 114 5.79 -8.89 -0.51
C GLY A 114 5.83 -7.41 -0.14
N ARG A 115 4.67 -6.80 0.15
CA ARG A 115 4.55 -5.37 0.47
C ARG A 115 3.77 -5.13 1.73
N PHE A 116 4.15 -4.07 2.43
CA PHE A 116 3.46 -3.60 3.63
C PHE A 116 3.51 -2.07 3.74
N VAL A 117 2.66 -1.54 4.60
CA VAL A 117 2.73 -0.15 5.08
C VAL A 117 3.17 -0.12 6.53
N ALA A 118 3.93 0.92 6.88
CA ALA A 118 4.35 1.22 8.25
C ALA A 118 3.83 2.60 8.66
N PHE A 119 3.26 2.68 9.86
CA PHE A 119 2.88 3.93 10.50
C PHE A 119 3.98 4.29 11.50
N VAL A 120 4.62 5.44 11.29
CA VAL A 120 5.87 5.79 11.96
C VAL A 120 5.78 7.18 12.56
N ASN A 121 6.36 7.35 13.75
CA ASN A 121 6.51 8.67 14.34
C ASN A 121 7.32 9.59 13.40
N PRO A 122 6.90 10.84 13.14
CA PRO A 122 7.60 11.75 12.22
C PRO A 122 9.10 11.91 12.49
N LYS A 123 9.51 11.90 13.76
CA LYS A 123 10.93 12.02 14.14
C LYS A 123 11.79 10.82 13.70
N ASP A 124 11.18 9.66 13.52
CA ASP A 124 11.86 8.38 13.22
C ASP A 124 11.73 8.00 11.73
N THR A 125 10.97 8.77 10.95
CA THR A 125 10.67 8.51 9.53
C THR A 125 11.92 8.31 8.68
N ALA A 126 12.94 9.16 8.85
CA ALA A 126 14.16 9.08 8.06
C ALA A 126 14.92 7.76 8.31
N GLN A 127 14.98 7.31 9.57
CA GLN A 127 15.59 6.04 9.96
C GLN A 127 14.79 4.86 9.38
N ALA A 128 13.48 4.83 9.59
CA ALA A 128 12.61 3.77 9.08
C ALA A 128 12.69 3.67 7.55
N LEU A 129 12.62 4.80 6.85
CA LEU A 129 12.73 4.83 5.39
C LEU A 129 14.10 4.35 4.89
N SER A 130 15.18 4.68 5.61
CA SER A 130 16.52 4.18 5.29
C SER A 130 16.62 2.66 5.40
N ILE A 131 15.94 2.06 6.40
CA ILE A 131 15.85 0.60 6.54
C ILE A 131 15.08 -0.01 5.36
N MET A 132 13.91 0.52 5.05
CA MET A 132 13.05 0.02 3.97
C MET A 132 13.73 0.13 2.59
N LYS A 133 14.47 1.20 2.35
CA LYS A 133 15.21 1.41 1.09
C LYS A 133 16.35 0.42 0.85
N LYS A 134 16.82 -0.29 1.86
CA LYS A 134 17.80 -1.38 1.67
C LYS A 134 17.18 -2.58 0.97
N ALA A 135 15.89 -2.83 1.19
CA ALA A 135 15.14 -3.92 0.57
C ALA A 135 14.50 -3.49 -0.78
N SER A 136 14.03 -2.24 -0.88
CA SER A 136 13.41 -1.73 -2.09
C SER A 136 13.73 -0.24 -2.29
N ALA A 137 14.33 0.11 -3.43
CA ALA A 137 14.58 1.50 -3.82
C ALA A 137 13.29 2.33 -3.96
N ASP A 138 12.17 1.66 -4.22
CA ASP A 138 10.84 2.27 -4.35
C ASP A 138 10.16 2.55 -3.01
N ALA A 139 10.75 2.14 -1.88
CA ALA A 139 10.22 2.46 -0.57
C ALA A 139 10.17 3.98 -0.36
N ARG A 140 9.02 4.50 0.05
CA ARG A 140 8.82 5.95 0.24
C ARG A 140 7.69 6.29 1.19
N LYS A 141 7.67 7.54 1.62
CA LYS A 141 6.53 8.12 2.33
C LYS A 141 5.42 8.40 1.34
N ILE A 142 4.22 7.88 1.61
CA ILE A 142 3.04 8.05 0.74
C ILE A 142 1.98 8.96 1.33
N GLY A 143 2.05 9.27 2.63
CA GLY A 143 1.03 10.07 3.28
C GLY A 143 1.24 10.23 4.77
N ARG A 144 0.17 10.59 5.47
CA ARG A 144 0.16 10.83 6.92
C ARG A 144 -1.20 10.55 7.54
N VAL A 145 -1.18 10.34 8.84
CA VAL A 145 -2.37 10.31 9.70
C VAL A 145 -2.78 11.74 10.01
N THR A 146 -4.06 12.03 9.85
CA THR A 146 -4.64 13.34 10.16
C THR A 146 -5.58 13.25 11.36
N GLU A 147 -6.04 14.40 11.86
CA GLU A 147 -7.02 14.45 12.92
C GLU A 147 -8.27 13.62 12.58
N PRO A 148 -8.92 13.02 13.60
CA PRO A 148 -10.07 12.15 13.37
C PRO A 148 -11.28 12.95 12.85
N ALA A 149 -11.39 13.04 11.53
CA ALA A 149 -12.52 13.65 10.83
C ALA A 149 -13.37 12.58 10.15
N GLY A 150 -13.88 11.61 10.95
CA GLY A 150 -14.81 10.59 10.45
C GLY A 150 -14.19 9.28 9.95
N LYS A 151 -12.98 8.93 10.40
CA LYS A 151 -12.35 7.63 10.09
C LYS A 151 -12.32 7.33 8.59
N ARG A 152 -11.74 8.21 7.82
CA ARG A 152 -11.75 8.13 6.35
C ARG A 152 -10.33 8.11 5.79
N VAL A 153 -10.17 7.49 4.65
CA VAL A 153 -8.93 7.52 3.85
C VAL A 153 -9.17 8.40 2.63
N THR A 154 -8.38 9.44 2.49
CA THR A 154 -8.45 10.38 1.37
C THR A 154 -7.21 10.26 0.50
N LEU A 155 -7.38 10.09 -0.80
CA LEU A 155 -6.33 10.14 -1.80
C LEU A 155 -6.30 11.53 -2.45
N LYS A 156 -5.15 12.20 -2.37
CA LYS A 156 -4.85 13.36 -3.22
C LYS A 156 -4.39 12.87 -4.58
N THR A 157 -5.15 13.18 -5.61
CA THR A 157 -4.86 12.76 -6.99
C THR A 157 -3.75 13.59 -7.60
N ARG A 158 -3.08 13.07 -8.63
CA ARG A 158 -2.09 13.81 -9.42
C ARG A 158 -2.65 15.08 -10.04
N ALA A 159 -3.94 15.11 -10.34
CA ALA A 159 -4.65 16.28 -10.86
C ALA A 159 -4.99 17.34 -9.80
N GLY A 160 -4.62 17.13 -8.52
CA GLY A 160 -4.85 18.07 -7.42
C GLY A 160 -6.22 17.94 -6.76
N SER A 161 -7.10 17.07 -7.23
CA SER A 161 -8.37 16.76 -6.56
C SER A 161 -8.18 15.77 -5.41
N SER A 162 -9.21 15.58 -4.60
CA SER A 162 -9.22 14.57 -3.53
C SER A 162 -10.40 13.64 -3.72
N ARG A 163 -10.16 12.33 -3.55
CA ARG A 163 -11.22 11.32 -3.51
C ARG A 163 -11.14 10.48 -2.23
N MET A 164 -12.28 10.10 -1.71
CA MET A 164 -12.35 9.15 -0.60
C MET A 164 -12.16 7.73 -1.11
N LEU A 165 -11.34 6.94 -0.43
CA LEU A 165 -11.25 5.50 -0.68
C LEU A 165 -12.31 4.78 0.15
N ASN A 166 -13.05 3.88 -0.50
CA ASN A 166 -14.11 3.09 0.11
C ASN A 166 -13.79 1.61 0.00
N MET A 167 -14.31 0.81 0.94
CA MET A 167 -14.28 -0.64 0.77
C MET A 167 -15.03 -1.01 -0.51
N LEU A 168 -14.42 -1.88 -1.30
CA LEU A 168 -15.10 -2.38 -2.49
C LEU A 168 -16.20 -3.35 -2.09
N SER A 169 -17.37 -3.17 -2.69
CA SER A 169 -18.45 -4.15 -2.63
C SER A 169 -18.21 -5.20 -3.71
N GLY A 170 -17.82 -6.42 -3.31
CA GLY A 170 -17.51 -7.52 -4.21
C GLY A 170 -16.00 -7.77 -4.41
N GLU A 171 -15.67 -8.94 -4.93
CA GLU A 171 -14.29 -9.30 -5.28
C GLU A 171 -13.95 -8.69 -6.65
N GLN A 172 -13.05 -7.72 -6.72
CA GLN A 172 -12.53 -7.20 -8.00
C GLN A 172 -11.66 -8.22 -8.74
N LEU A 173 -10.98 -9.06 -7.98
CA LEU A 173 -10.14 -10.11 -8.51
C LEU A 173 -10.72 -11.46 -8.12
N PRO A 174 -10.75 -12.46 -9.01
CA PRO A 174 -11.00 -13.83 -8.60
C PRO A 174 -9.98 -14.19 -7.51
N ARG A 175 -10.38 -15.05 -6.56
CA ARG A 175 -9.48 -15.49 -5.48
C ARG A 175 -8.13 -15.90 -6.07
N ILE A 176 -7.09 -15.17 -5.71
CA ILE A 176 -5.73 -15.30 -6.27
C ILE A 176 -4.85 -16.10 -5.31
N CYS A 177 -5.31 -16.23 -4.06
CA CYS A 177 -4.64 -17.00 -3.00
C CYS A 177 -5.58 -18.10 -2.50
#